data_c91523ef947e98164fba5798d05a9957
#
_entry.id   c91523ef947e98164fba5798d05a9957
#
_cell.length_a   1.000
_cell.length_b   1.000
_cell.length_c   1.000
_cell.angle_alpha   90.00
_cell.angle_beta   90.00
_cell.angle_gamma   90.00
#
_symmetry.space_group_name_H-M   'P 1'
#
loop_
_entity.id
_entity.type
_entity.pdbx_description
1 polymer ?
#
loop_
_entity_poly.entity_id
_entity_poly.type
_entity_poly.pdbx_seq_one_letter_code
_entity_poly.pdbx_strand_id
1 'polypeptide(L)'
;MNRIVHLALKVDDLERTTEFYRKVFGFAEVNTEKVRDHTSRHLTDGVIDVALIKYDAGTQSAESLAAGEGPCIHHFAVEVENMKIAEAEIRKLGCEIISDPGVVPVKFRAPGGTVCEIVPKGRYKKPKAKSKPRKKTNKK
;
A
#
# COMPACT_ATOMS: atom_id res chain seq x y z
N MET A 1 -10.37 6.36 16.21
CA MET A 1 -9.75 5.03 16.30
C MET A 1 -8.82 4.83 15.12
N ASN A 2 -7.64 4.31 15.38
CA ASN A 2 -6.70 3.99 14.32
C ASN A 2 -7.13 2.70 13.62
N ARG A 3 -6.94 2.62 12.32
CA ARG A 3 -7.35 1.44 11.59
C ARG A 3 -6.44 1.18 10.39
N ILE A 4 -6.40 -0.07 9.96
CA ILE A 4 -5.63 -0.46 8.79
C ILE A 4 -6.38 0.05 7.57
N VAL A 5 -5.68 0.78 6.69
CA VAL A 5 -6.30 1.38 5.51
C VAL A 5 -5.59 1.00 4.21
N HIS A 6 -4.49 0.27 4.29
CA HIS A 6 -3.65 0.06 3.11
C HIS A 6 -2.86 -1.24 3.27
N LEU A 7 -2.79 -1.99 2.19
CA LEU A 7 -1.96 -3.20 2.09
C LEU A 7 -1.18 -3.10 0.80
N ALA A 8 0.13 -3.25 0.87
CA ALA A 8 0.99 -3.17 -0.31
C ALA A 8 1.58 -4.52 -0.64
N LEU A 9 1.48 -4.91 -1.90
CA LEU A 9 2.04 -6.15 -2.42
C LEU A 9 3.16 -5.80 -3.38
N LYS A 10 4.34 -6.38 -3.17
CA LYS A 10 5.44 -6.24 -4.12
C LYS A 10 5.25 -7.30 -5.20
N VAL A 11 5.26 -6.88 -6.47
CA VAL A 11 4.95 -7.77 -7.59
C VAL A 11 6.02 -7.65 -8.66
N ASP A 12 6.13 -8.67 -9.50
CA ASP A 12 7.06 -8.63 -10.62
C ASP A 12 6.35 -8.44 -11.97
N ASP A 13 5.05 -8.67 -12.02
CA ASP A 13 4.26 -8.48 -13.23
C ASP A 13 3.00 -7.70 -12.86
N LEU A 14 3.06 -6.39 -13.06
CA LEU A 14 2.00 -5.50 -12.64
C LEU A 14 0.68 -5.79 -13.34
N GLU A 15 0.72 -5.99 -14.66
CA GLU A 15 -0.51 -6.18 -15.42
C GLU A 15 -1.19 -7.51 -15.10
N ARG A 16 -0.40 -8.55 -14.99
CA ARG A 16 -0.95 -9.87 -14.69
C ARG A 16 -1.56 -9.90 -13.28
N THR A 17 -0.88 -9.27 -12.33
CA THR A 17 -1.38 -9.23 -10.96
C THR A 17 -2.64 -8.38 -10.87
N THR A 18 -2.67 -7.25 -11.58
CA THR A 18 -3.86 -6.39 -11.64
C THR A 18 -5.06 -7.19 -12.15
N GLU A 19 -4.86 -7.90 -13.25
CA GLU A 19 -5.94 -8.66 -13.87
C GLU A 19 -6.47 -9.74 -12.93
N PHE A 20 -5.56 -10.40 -12.22
CA PHE A 20 -5.96 -11.43 -11.26
C PHE A 20 -6.91 -10.87 -10.21
N TYR A 21 -6.50 -9.79 -9.55
CA TYR A 21 -7.31 -9.24 -8.46
C TYR A 21 -8.62 -8.63 -8.94
N ARG A 22 -8.61 -8.07 -10.15
CA ARG A 22 -9.84 -7.54 -10.72
C ARG A 22 -10.82 -8.65 -11.09
N LYS A 23 -10.33 -9.67 -11.77
CA LYS A 23 -11.22 -10.74 -12.30
C LYS A 23 -11.71 -11.68 -11.20
N VAL A 24 -10.83 -12.04 -10.28
CA VAL A 24 -11.18 -13.04 -9.27
C VAL A 24 -11.98 -12.41 -8.14
N PHE A 25 -11.56 -11.24 -7.68
CA PHE A 25 -12.19 -10.63 -6.50
C PHE A 25 -12.95 -9.34 -6.78
N GLY A 26 -12.91 -8.85 -8.00
CA GLY A 26 -13.65 -7.64 -8.33
C GLY A 26 -13.05 -6.36 -7.80
N PHE A 27 -11.76 -6.37 -7.47
CA PHE A 27 -11.12 -5.14 -6.99
C PHE A 27 -11.14 -4.09 -8.09
N ALA A 28 -11.35 -2.84 -7.71
CA ALA A 28 -11.43 -1.74 -8.65
C ALA A 28 -10.12 -0.96 -8.67
N GLU A 29 -9.72 -0.51 -9.86
CA GLU A 29 -8.53 0.35 -9.97
C GLU A 29 -8.88 1.76 -9.55
N VAL A 30 -7.95 2.40 -8.84
CA VAL A 30 -8.07 3.79 -8.42
C VAL A 30 -7.13 4.66 -9.24
N ASN A 31 -5.84 4.37 -9.24
CA ASN A 31 -4.86 5.11 -10.03
C ASN A 31 -3.54 4.36 -10.10
N THR A 32 -2.70 4.77 -11.04
CA THR A 32 -1.35 4.24 -11.19
C THR A 32 -0.40 5.44 -11.28
N GLU A 33 0.74 5.35 -10.61
CA GLU A 33 1.71 6.43 -10.64
C GLU A 33 3.12 5.89 -10.56
N LYS A 34 4.07 6.61 -11.14
CA LYS A 34 5.50 6.31 -11.03
C LYS A 34 6.04 7.13 -9.85
N VAL A 35 6.67 6.46 -8.89
CA VAL A 35 7.19 7.11 -7.70
C VAL A 35 8.64 6.68 -7.54
N ARG A 36 9.56 7.61 -7.73
CA ARG A 36 10.99 7.34 -7.59
C ARG A 36 11.41 6.05 -8.32
N ASP A 37 11.62 4.96 -7.60
CA ASP A 37 12.18 3.72 -8.15
C ASP A 37 11.13 2.62 -8.37
N HIS A 38 9.84 2.99 -8.37
CA HIS A 38 8.81 1.97 -8.53
C HIS A 38 7.54 2.55 -9.17
N THR A 39 6.72 1.65 -9.69
CA THR A 39 5.39 1.98 -10.17
C THR A 39 4.40 1.42 -9.16
N SER A 40 3.47 2.25 -8.75
CA SER A 40 2.47 1.88 -7.75
C SER A 40 1.09 1.95 -8.40
N ARG A 41 0.38 0.84 -8.39
CA ARG A 41 -1.00 0.79 -8.88
C ARG A 41 -1.91 0.52 -7.71
N HIS A 42 -2.80 1.46 -7.45
CA HIS A 42 -3.74 1.36 -6.34
C HIS A 42 -5.03 0.73 -6.80
N LEU A 43 -5.42 -0.33 -6.10
CA LEU A 43 -6.72 -0.97 -6.25
C LEU A 43 -7.46 -0.80 -4.94
N THR A 44 -8.71 -1.19 -4.91
CA THR A 44 -9.46 -1.22 -3.66
C THR A 44 -10.48 -2.36 -3.67
N ASP A 45 -10.71 -2.93 -2.50
CA ASP A 45 -11.79 -3.88 -2.28
C ASP A 45 -13.08 -3.17 -1.87
N GLY A 46 -13.07 -1.82 -1.85
CA GLY A 46 -14.18 -1.01 -1.41
C GLY A 46 -14.00 -0.47 0.00
N VAL A 47 -13.04 -0.99 0.75
CA VAL A 47 -12.80 -0.60 2.13
C VAL A 47 -11.38 -0.09 2.33
N ILE A 48 -10.38 -0.84 1.88
CA ILE A 48 -8.98 -0.43 2.03
C ILE A 48 -8.33 -0.26 0.67
N ASP A 49 -7.19 0.43 0.68
CA ASP A 49 -6.33 0.57 -0.48
C ASP A 49 -5.44 -0.65 -0.60
N VAL A 50 -5.35 -1.24 -1.79
CA VAL A 50 -4.46 -2.36 -2.06
C VAL A 50 -3.51 -1.92 -3.16
N ALA A 51 -2.25 -1.67 -2.82
CA ALA A 51 -1.28 -1.17 -3.79
C ALA A 51 -0.44 -2.32 -4.33
N LEU A 52 -0.31 -2.36 -5.64
CA LEU A 52 0.62 -3.28 -6.30
C LEU A 52 1.85 -2.46 -6.64
N ILE A 53 3.00 -2.86 -6.14
CA ILE A 53 4.25 -2.11 -6.29
C ILE A 53 5.23 -2.93 -7.10
N LYS A 54 5.63 -2.38 -8.25
CA LYS A 54 6.66 -3.00 -9.08
C LYS A 54 7.87 -2.10 -9.07
N TYR A 55 8.95 -2.59 -8.48
CA TYR A 55 10.20 -1.82 -8.45
C TYR A 55 10.93 -1.93 -9.78
N ASP A 56 11.67 -0.88 -10.14
CA ASP A 56 12.47 -0.89 -11.35
C ASP A 56 13.55 -1.95 -11.24
N ALA A 57 13.97 -2.49 -12.39
CA ALA A 57 15.01 -3.52 -12.41
C ALA A 57 16.27 -3.01 -11.72
N GLY A 58 16.87 -3.85 -10.90
CA GLY A 58 18.12 -3.52 -10.22
C GLY A 58 17.98 -2.64 -8.99
N THR A 59 16.75 -2.31 -8.58
CA THR A 59 16.55 -1.47 -7.41
C THR A 59 17.02 -2.18 -6.15
N GLN A 60 17.81 -1.46 -5.33
CA GLN A 60 18.37 -1.99 -4.09
C GLN A 60 18.08 -1.06 -2.92
N SER A 61 17.03 -0.25 -3.02
CA SER A 61 16.71 0.68 -1.95
C SER A 61 16.28 -0.06 -0.69
N ALA A 62 16.45 0.59 0.46
CA ALA A 62 16.04 0.01 1.74
C ALA A 62 14.55 -0.34 1.71
N GLU A 63 13.74 0.51 1.09
CA GLU A 63 12.31 0.24 1.00
C GLU A 63 12.00 -0.97 0.13
N SER A 64 12.69 -1.11 -1.00
CA SER A 64 12.42 -2.23 -1.90
C SER A 64 12.75 -3.58 -1.26
N LEU A 65 13.73 -3.60 -0.36
CA LEU A 65 14.20 -4.83 0.26
C LEU A 65 13.62 -5.06 1.66
N ALA A 66 12.82 -4.12 2.15
CA ALA A 66 12.37 -4.14 3.55
C ALA A 66 11.68 -5.45 3.94
N ALA A 67 10.89 -6.01 3.06
CA ALA A 67 10.15 -7.24 3.35
C ALA A 67 10.79 -8.48 2.69
N GLY A 68 12.00 -8.32 2.16
CA GLY A 68 12.71 -9.42 1.51
C GLY A 68 12.76 -9.24 0.01
N GLU A 69 13.45 -10.15 -0.65
CA GLU A 69 13.56 -10.12 -2.11
C GLU A 69 12.36 -10.81 -2.74
N GLY A 70 12.03 -10.36 -3.95
CA GLY A 70 10.97 -10.98 -4.73
C GLY A 70 9.57 -10.58 -4.30
N PRO A 71 8.55 -11.11 -4.99
CA PRO A 71 7.15 -10.79 -4.70
C PRO A 71 6.76 -11.22 -3.29
N CYS A 72 6.01 -10.37 -2.60
CA CYS A 72 5.63 -10.66 -1.22
C CYS A 72 4.58 -9.63 -0.77
N ILE A 73 3.98 -9.88 0.39
CA ILE A 73 3.23 -8.84 1.08
C ILE A 73 4.28 -7.91 1.66
N HIS A 74 4.31 -6.67 1.19
CA HIS A 74 5.38 -5.76 1.52
C HIS A 74 5.15 -5.03 2.84
N HIS A 75 3.98 -4.45 3.00
CA HIS A 75 3.66 -3.73 4.23
C HIS A 75 2.17 -3.43 4.29
N PHE A 76 1.72 -3.02 5.46
CA PHE A 76 0.39 -2.47 5.63
C PHE A 76 0.52 -1.10 6.30
N ALA A 77 -0.52 -0.29 6.21
CA ALA A 77 -0.51 1.04 6.80
C ALA A 77 -1.69 1.24 7.73
N VAL A 78 -1.42 1.96 8.82
CA VAL A 78 -2.42 2.31 9.82
C VAL A 78 -2.66 3.81 9.75
N GLU A 79 -3.91 4.19 9.64
CA GLU A 79 -4.32 5.59 9.66
C GLU A 79 -4.36 6.06 11.11
N VAL A 80 -3.68 7.17 11.39
CA VAL A 80 -3.57 7.68 12.76
C VAL A 80 -4.13 9.10 12.85
N GLU A 81 -4.56 9.47 14.06
CA GLU A 81 -5.13 10.80 14.31
C GLU A 81 -4.05 11.88 14.25
N ASN A 82 -2.87 11.57 14.78
CA ASN A 82 -1.79 12.56 14.88
C ASN A 82 -0.47 11.89 14.54
N MET A 83 0.09 12.26 13.39
CA MET A 83 1.32 11.66 12.89
C MET A 83 2.50 11.87 13.83
N LYS A 84 2.64 13.08 14.38
CA LYS A 84 3.78 13.38 15.26
C LYS A 84 3.75 12.55 16.52
N ILE A 85 2.58 12.45 17.13
CA ILE A 85 2.42 11.66 18.35
C ILE A 85 2.71 10.19 18.07
N ALA A 86 2.15 9.67 16.99
CA ALA A 86 2.35 8.27 16.64
C ALA A 86 3.80 7.97 16.33
N GLU A 87 4.48 8.84 15.59
CA GLU A 87 5.88 8.61 15.27
C GLU A 87 6.75 8.66 16.52
N ALA A 88 6.46 9.61 17.42
CA ALA A 88 7.21 9.72 18.67
C ALA A 88 7.08 8.45 19.52
N GLU A 89 5.88 7.87 19.56
CA GLU A 89 5.64 6.62 20.29
C GLU A 89 6.42 5.47 19.68
N ILE A 90 6.40 5.38 18.34
CA ILE A 90 7.11 4.34 17.61
C ILE A 90 8.60 4.41 17.92
N ARG A 91 9.18 5.61 17.87
CA ARG A 91 10.60 5.80 18.17
C ARG A 91 10.91 5.50 19.63
N LYS A 92 10.03 5.91 20.53
CA LYS A 92 10.22 5.67 21.96
C LYS A 92 10.27 4.19 22.28
N LEU A 93 9.52 3.38 21.54
CA LEU A 93 9.49 1.94 21.73
C LEU A 93 10.62 1.23 21.00
N GLY A 94 11.52 1.98 20.37
CA GLY A 94 12.74 1.42 19.78
C GLY A 94 12.58 0.84 18.40
N CYS A 95 11.50 1.16 17.70
CA CYS A 95 11.29 0.63 16.35
C CYS A 95 12.18 1.35 15.34
N GLU A 96 12.72 0.60 14.40
CA GLU A 96 13.55 1.16 13.34
C GLU A 96 12.65 1.90 12.34
N ILE A 97 13.00 3.16 12.04
CA ILE A 97 12.30 3.93 10.99
C ILE A 97 13.03 3.66 9.68
N ILE A 98 12.31 3.20 8.68
CA ILE A 98 12.87 2.85 7.37
C ILE A 98 12.85 4.03 6.41
N SER A 99 11.78 4.82 6.44
CA SER A 99 11.65 5.96 5.54
C SER A 99 12.57 7.11 5.96
N ASP A 100 12.91 7.97 5.00
CA ASP A 100 13.75 9.13 5.28
C ASP A 100 13.01 10.14 6.17
N PRO A 101 13.73 10.95 6.93
CA PRO A 101 13.09 11.96 7.78
C PRO A 101 12.17 12.87 6.97
N GLY A 102 10.98 13.13 7.49
CA GLY A 102 10.03 14.02 6.87
C GLY A 102 9.20 13.40 5.75
N VAL A 103 9.48 12.17 5.39
CA VAL A 103 8.71 11.48 4.35
C VAL A 103 7.42 10.93 4.94
N VAL A 104 6.33 11.07 4.19
CA VAL A 104 5.02 10.52 4.55
C VAL A 104 4.61 9.61 3.40
N PRO A 105 4.23 8.36 3.65
CA PRO A 105 4.02 7.67 4.95
C PRO A 105 5.33 7.44 5.70
N VAL A 106 5.22 7.30 7.00
CA VAL A 106 6.37 6.93 7.83
C VAL A 106 6.40 5.41 7.93
N LYS A 107 7.41 4.82 7.34
CA LYS A 107 7.56 3.37 7.29
C LYS A 107 8.53 2.92 8.37
N PHE A 108 8.19 1.86 9.07
CA PHE A 108 9.00 1.38 10.19
C PHE A 108 8.84 -0.12 10.35
N ARG A 109 9.72 -0.72 11.19
CA ARG A 109 9.57 -2.13 11.56
C ARG A 109 8.86 -2.22 12.89
N ALA A 110 7.69 -2.83 12.87
CA ALA A 110 6.95 -3.13 14.08
C ALA A 110 7.64 -4.28 14.83
N PRO A 111 7.28 -4.53 16.09
CA PRO A 111 7.84 -5.67 16.81
C PRO A 111 7.69 -6.95 16.01
N GLY A 112 8.75 -7.74 15.97
CA GLY A 112 8.80 -8.95 15.15
C GLY A 112 9.30 -8.72 13.74
N GLY A 113 9.52 -7.44 13.35
CA GLY A 113 10.13 -7.12 12.06
C GLY A 113 9.14 -6.80 10.95
N THR A 114 7.84 -6.88 11.21
CA THR A 114 6.83 -6.59 10.19
C THR A 114 6.93 -5.14 9.73
N VAL A 115 6.95 -4.94 8.42
CA VAL A 115 7.02 -3.59 7.86
C VAL A 115 5.62 -2.96 7.92
N CYS A 116 5.56 -1.80 8.54
CA CYS A 116 4.31 -1.09 8.75
C CYS A 116 4.52 0.38 8.43
N GLU A 117 3.43 1.07 8.08
CA GLU A 117 3.45 2.51 7.85
C GLU A 117 2.38 3.17 8.70
N ILE A 118 2.63 4.42 9.09
CA ILE A 118 1.54 5.26 9.60
C ILE A 118 1.25 6.34 8.57
N VAL A 119 -0.02 6.65 8.41
CA VAL A 119 -0.49 7.65 7.45
C VAL A 119 -1.53 8.56 8.10
N PRO A 120 -1.64 9.80 7.61
CA PRO A 120 -2.69 10.67 8.11
C PRO A 120 -4.05 10.24 7.61
N LYS A 121 -5.10 10.70 8.29
CA LYS A 121 -6.47 10.41 7.90
C LYS A 121 -6.74 10.87 6.48
N GLY A 122 -7.47 10.04 5.74
CA GLY A 122 -7.93 10.39 4.41
C GLY A 122 -6.88 10.29 3.32
N ARG A 123 -5.73 9.67 3.61
CA ARG A 123 -4.68 9.58 2.60
C ARG A 123 -5.09 8.78 1.38
N TYR A 124 -5.78 7.66 1.59
CA TYR A 124 -6.13 6.79 0.46
C TYR A 124 -7.56 7.03 0.04
N LYS A 125 -7.73 7.35 -1.23
CA LYS A 125 -9.04 7.65 -1.79
C LYS A 125 -9.67 6.40 -2.35
N LYS A 126 -10.99 6.33 -2.24
CA LYS A 126 -11.72 5.26 -2.87
C LYS A 126 -12.03 5.67 -4.31
N PRO A 127 -12.31 4.72 -5.19
CA PRO A 127 -12.69 5.07 -6.54
C PRO A 127 -13.97 5.86 -6.47
N LYS A 128 -14.12 6.80 -7.38
CA LYS A 128 -15.37 7.51 -7.46
C LYS A 128 -16.46 6.53 -7.79
N ALA A 129 -17.57 6.72 -7.12
CA ALA A 129 -18.72 5.93 -7.48
C ALA A 129 -19.05 6.31 -8.88
N LYS A 130 -18.65 5.79 -9.82
CA LYS A 130 -18.93 6.14 -11.09
C LYS A 130 -19.85 5.28 -11.65
N SER A 131 -20.13 5.40 -11.65
CA SER A 131 -20.83 4.84 -12.12
C SER A 131 -21.14 3.59 -12.36
N LYS A 132 -21.15 3.27 -12.40
CA LYS A 132 -21.56 2.39 -12.58
C LYS A 132 -21.56 1.46 -13.13
N PRO A 133 -21.74 0.81 -13.12
CA PRO A 133 -21.54 -0.09 -13.69
C PRO A 133 -22.29 -0.80 -14.51
N ARG A 134 -22.36 -1.20 -14.87
CA ARG A 134 -22.79 -1.79 -15.44
C ARG A 134 -23.31 -2.96 -15.48
N LYS A 135 -23.78 -3.42 -15.59
CA LYS A 135 -24.23 -4.39 -15.51
C LYS A 135 -24.29 -5.40 -16.10
N LYS A 136 -24.48 -6.00 -16.15
CA LYS A 136 -24.52 -6.84 -16.52
C LYS A 136 -25.00 -7.74 -16.81
N THR A 137 -25.28 -8.16 -17.07
CA THR A 137 -25.69 -8.94 -17.19
C THR A 137 -25.78 -10.07 -17.44
N ASN A 138 -25.94 -10.60 -17.41
CA ASN A 138 -26.08 -11.64 -17.42
C ASN A 138 -26.14 -12.64 -17.68
N LYS A 139 -26.26 -13.19 -17.76
CA LYS A 139 -26.38 -13.96 -17.84
C LYS A 139 -26.49 -14.89 -17.98
N LYS A 140 -26.67 -15.57 -18.08
CA LYS A 140 -26.86 -16.50 -18.10
C LYS A 140 -26.64 -17.05 -18.22
#